data_fc96952e755121c6fccc2bfbb6e5e032
#
_entry.id   fc96952e755121c6fccc2bfbb6e5e032
#
_cell.length_a   1.000
_cell.length_b   1.000
_cell.length_c   1.000
_cell.angle_alpha   90.00
_cell.angle_beta   90.00
_cell.angle_gamma   90.00
#
_symmetry.space_group_name_H-M   'P 1'
#
loop_
_entity.id
_entity.type
_entity.pdbx_description
1 polymer ?
#
loop_
_entity_poly.entity_id
_entity_poly.type
_entity_poly.pdbx_seq_one_letter_code
_entity_poly.pdbx_strand_id
1 'polypeptide(L)'
;MTRSEAAAFLKAHDNYVILTHRRPDGDTCGCAIALCRTLRRLGKSAVIYENPQFTARFAPYLAGLTRGGVFPDDTLISVDLAADNLLPFGAEDAPGRIRLAIDHHGSHSLTADCCLLEADRAACGEIIYGLLSELGMQPDRETADALYIAIATDTGCFRYSNVTGNTLRVAAELIDCGANIAPINKLFFDTKSFARLKLEARLTGSVELYAGGKVGICTLPKAWLTELHISEDDIDSISGFARSIEGVEIGIMIREVEGGMGKISLRTSPN
;
A
#
# COMPACT_ATOMS: atom_id res chain seq x y z
N MET A 1 -8.49 6.95 18.54
CA MET A 1 -8.02 8.30 18.92
C MET A 1 -8.20 9.28 17.78
N THR A 2 -8.15 10.59 18.06
CA THR A 2 -8.20 11.67 17.06
C THR A 2 -6.82 11.94 16.46
N ARG A 3 -6.75 12.67 15.33
CA ARG A 3 -5.47 13.13 14.73
C ARG A 3 -4.67 14.00 15.71
N SER A 4 -5.33 14.87 16.47
CA SER A 4 -4.66 15.74 17.45
C SER A 4 -4.02 14.94 18.60
N GLU A 5 -4.71 13.89 19.09
CA GLU A 5 -4.13 12.97 20.10
C GLU A 5 -2.97 12.17 19.53
N ALA A 6 -3.06 11.70 18.26
CA ALA A 6 -1.96 11.03 17.58
C ALA A 6 -0.75 11.97 17.38
N ALA A 7 -0.98 13.23 17.01
CA ALA A 7 0.06 14.24 16.91
C ALA A 7 0.73 14.52 18.27
N ALA A 8 -0.05 14.59 19.34
CA ALA A 8 0.48 14.74 20.70
C ALA A 8 1.33 13.52 21.08
N PHE A 9 0.88 12.29 20.78
CA PHE A 9 1.66 11.07 20.98
C PHE A 9 3.00 11.14 20.25
N LEU A 10 2.99 11.51 18.96
CA LEU A 10 4.20 11.61 18.14
C LEU A 10 5.16 12.71 18.62
N LYS A 11 4.67 13.78 19.22
CA LYS A 11 5.52 14.81 19.82
C LYS A 11 6.15 14.34 21.15
N ALA A 12 5.43 13.52 21.93
CA ALA A 12 5.83 13.09 23.26
C ALA A 12 6.86 11.93 23.27
N HIS A 13 6.92 11.13 22.22
CA HIS A 13 7.79 9.95 22.14
C HIS A 13 8.94 10.16 21.15
N ASP A 14 9.82 9.16 21.05
CA ASP A 14 10.97 9.13 20.15
C ASP A 14 11.33 7.67 19.77
N ASN A 15 12.42 7.46 19.03
CA ASN A 15 12.94 6.16 18.61
C ASN A 15 11.90 5.31 17.85
N TYR A 16 11.33 5.89 16.82
CA TYR A 16 10.26 5.26 16.06
C TYR A 16 10.75 4.19 15.10
N VAL A 17 10.07 3.04 15.10
CA VAL A 17 10.14 2.03 14.04
C VAL A 17 8.76 1.89 13.44
N ILE A 18 8.66 2.21 12.15
CA ILE A 18 7.41 2.20 11.41
C ILE A 18 7.27 0.87 10.68
N LEU A 19 6.21 0.13 10.99
CA LEU A 19 5.88 -1.15 10.38
C LEU A 19 4.92 -0.94 9.21
N THR A 20 5.25 -1.60 8.09
CA THR A 20 4.38 -1.77 6.92
C THR A 20 3.73 -3.14 6.96
N HIS A 21 2.68 -3.38 6.17
CA HIS A 21 2.12 -4.73 6.08
C HIS A 21 3.00 -5.68 5.24
N ARG A 22 2.77 -6.99 5.39
CA ARG A 22 3.33 -8.03 4.53
C ARG A 22 2.94 -7.78 3.07
N ARG A 23 3.89 -7.90 2.13
CA ARG A 23 3.73 -7.53 0.72
C ARG A 23 3.28 -6.08 0.55
N PRO A 24 4.12 -5.15 0.99
CA PRO A 24 3.74 -3.75 1.07
C PRO A 24 3.44 -3.19 -0.33
N ASP A 25 2.33 -2.49 -0.40
CA ASP A 25 1.89 -1.75 -1.59
C ASP A 25 2.28 -0.26 -1.50
N GLY A 26 1.69 0.55 -2.37
CA GLY A 26 2.02 1.98 -2.41
C GLY A 26 1.47 2.77 -1.25
N ASP A 27 0.31 2.40 -0.67
CA ASP A 27 -0.25 3.15 0.45
C ASP A 27 0.58 2.95 1.70
N THR A 28 0.84 1.71 2.11
CA THR A 28 1.67 1.46 3.30
C THR A 28 3.10 1.99 3.14
N CYS A 29 3.73 1.83 1.95
CA CYS A 29 5.07 2.37 1.68
C CYS A 29 5.09 3.91 1.71
N GLY A 30 4.17 4.55 1.02
CA GLY A 30 4.07 6.01 0.97
C GLY A 30 3.81 6.61 2.34
N CYS A 31 2.91 6.03 3.12
CA CYS A 31 2.62 6.40 4.50
C CYS A 31 3.85 6.28 5.40
N ALA A 32 4.55 5.15 5.34
CA ALA A 32 5.75 4.92 6.15
C ALA A 32 6.87 5.92 5.81
N ILE A 33 7.12 6.15 4.52
CA ILE A 33 8.12 7.12 4.04
C ILE A 33 7.77 8.54 4.52
N ALA A 34 6.53 8.98 4.29
CA ALA A 34 6.07 10.31 4.65
C ALA A 34 6.15 10.56 6.17
N LEU A 35 5.69 9.60 6.97
CA LEU A 35 5.74 9.70 8.43
C LEU A 35 7.17 9.68 8.95
N CYS A 36 8.04 8.78 8.46
CA CYS A 36 9.44 8.69 8.83
C CYS A 36 10.18 10.02 8.57
N ARG A 37 10.02 10.57 7.37
CA ARG A 37 10.64 11.86 6.98
C ARG A 37 10.13 13.00 7.85
N THR A 38 8.83 13.05 8.10
CA THR A 38 8.21 14.09 8.94
C THR A 38 8.74 14.03 10.37
N LEU A 39 8.81 12.83 10.96
CA LEU A 39 9.36 12.66 12.33
C LEU A 39 10.83 13.08 12.40
N ARG A 40 11.65 12.73 11.41
CA ARG A 40 13.05 13.19 11.34
C ARG A 40 13.16 14.71 11.22
N ARG A 41 12.30 15.37 10.46
CA ARG A 41 12.25 16.84 10.38
C ARG A 41 11.79 17.50 11.69
N LEU A 42 11.03 16.79 12.52
CA LEU A 42 10.68 17.19 13.89
C LEU A 42 11.83 16.93 14.90
N GLY A 43 13.00 16.48 14.44
CA GLY A 43 14.14 16.16 15.30
C GLY A 43 14.04 14.82 16.01
N LYS A 44 13.11 13.94 15.60
CA LYS A 44 12.94 12.60 16.16
C LYS A 44 13.80 11.57 15.45
N SER A 45 14.20 10.53 16.18
CA SER A 45 14.77 9.31 15.60
C SER A 45 13.63 8.47 15.00
N ALA A 46 13.67 8.23 13.71
CA ALA A 46 12.65 7.43 13.03
C ALA A 46 13.26 6.61 11.89
N VAL A 47 12.84 5.35 11.80
CA VAL A 47 13.21 4.41 10.73
C VAL A 47 11.99 3.60 10.32
N ILE A 48 12.02 3.06 9.12
CA ILE A 48 11.07 2.07 8.63
C ILE A 48 11.67 0.69 8.85
N TYR A 49 10.90 -0.25 9.39
CA TYR A 49 11.32 -1.64 9.48
C TYR A 49 11.66 -2.18 8.10
N GLU A 50 12.84 -2.78 7.94
CA GLU A 50 13.30 -3.34 6.67
C GLU A 50 12.47 -4.58 6.30
N ASN A 51 11.36 -4.35 5.59
CA ASN A 51 10.48 -5.42 5.17
C ASN A 51 11.13 -6.19 4.00
N PRO A 52 11.38 -7.51 4.14
CA PRO A 52 12.04 -8.30 3.10
C PRO A 52 11.22 -8.43 1.79
N GLN A 53 9.99 -7.96 1.79
CA GLN A 53 9.10 -7.98 0.63
C GLN A 53 8.93 -6.61 -0.04
N PHE A 54 9.75 -5.61 0.32
CA PHE A 54 9.78 -4.37 -0.46
C PHE A 54 10.17 -4.66 -1.91
N THR A 55 9.40 -4.16 -2.85
CA THR A 55 9.70 -4.34 -4.26
C THR A 55 10.66 -3.26 -4.78
N ALA A 56 11.33 -3.56 -5.89
CA ALA A 56 12.38 -2.69 -6.45
C ALA A 56 11.87 -1.28 -6.79
N ARG A 57 10.57 -1.12 -7.11
CA ARG A 57 9.99 0.19 -7.43
C ARG A 57 10.02 1.18 -6.27
N PHE A 58 10.03 0.69 -5.02
CA PHE A 58 10.10 1.55 -3.83
C PHE A 58 11.52 1.86 -3.38
N ALA A 59 12.54 1.15 -3.89
CA ALA A 59 13.93 1.31 -3.45
C ALA A 59 14.43 2.76 -3.48
N PRO A 60 14.17 3.58 -4.51
CA PRO A 60 14.61 4.98 -4.53
C PRO A 60 14.01 5.82 -3.41
N TYR A 61 12.77 5.55 -3.02
CA TYR A 61 12.03 6.30 -1.98
C TYR A 61 12.39 5.85 -0.56
N LEU A 62 12.81 4.59 -0.38
CA LEU A 62 13.19 3.99 0.90
C LEU A 62 14.66 4.22 1.28
N ALA A 63 15.48 4.71 0.35
CA ALA A 63 16.92 4.86 0.54
C ALA A 63 17.27 5.65 1.81
N GLY A 64 18.03 5.03 2.74
CA GLY A 64 18.45 5.65 4.00
C GLY A 64 17.34 5.80 5.06
N LEU A 65 16.16 5.24 4.82
CA LEU A 65 15.04 5.28 5.76
C LEU A 65 14.83 3.95 6.51
N THR A 66 15.37 2.84 6.01
CA THR A 66 15.11 1.50 6.57
C THR A 66 16.17 1.06 7.59
N ARG A 67 15.75 0.20 8.51
CA ARG A 67 16.63 -0.51 9.47
C ARG A 67 16.07 -1.91 9.71
N GLY A 68 16.96 -2.91 9.73
CA GLY A 68 16.65 -4.27 10.17
C GLY A 68 16.45 -4.36 11.68
N GLY A 69 15.55 -5.27 12.09
CA GLY A 69 15.30 -5.57 13.50
C GLY A 69 14.51 -4.53 14.27
N VAL A 70 13.94 -4.99 15.39
CA VAL A 70 13.21 -4.20 16.39
C VAL A 70 13.88 -4.41 17.73
N PHE A 71 14.18 -3.32 18.45
CA PHE A 71 14.87 -3.34 19.74
C PHE A 71 13.91 -2.99 20.90
N PRO A 72 14.28 -3.32 22.16
CA PRO A 72 13.40 -3.09 23.32
C PRO A 72 12.96 -1.63 23.51
N ASP A 73 13.84 -0.67 23.20
CA ASP A 73 13.60 0.77 23.41
C ASP A 73 12.90 1.44 22.20
N ASP A 74 12.57 0.67 21.17
CA ASP A 74 11.86 1.19 20.00
C ASP A 74 10.39 1.47 20.30
N THR A 75 9.90 2.60 19.82
CA THR A 75 8.47 2.93 19.77
C THR A 75 7.88 2.45 18.46
N LEU A 76 7.18 1.31 18.50
CA LEU A 76 6.60 0.73 17.29
C LEU A 76 5.33 1.48 16.87
N ILE A 77 5.27 1.84 15.59
CA ILE A 77 4.09 2.41 14.93
C ILE A 77 3.78 1.55 13.72
N SER A 78 2.51 1.31 13.42
CA SER A 78 2.09 0.73 12.15
C SER A 78 1.32 1.72 11.30
N VAL A 79 1.47 1.62 9.99
CA VAL A 79 0.72 2.41 9.01
C VAL A 79 0.10 1.46 7.98
N ASP A 80 -1.18 1.65 7.71
CA ASP A 80 -1.93 0.88 6.71
C ASP A 80 -1.79 -0.64 6.93
N LEU A 81 -1.94 -1.06 8.17
CA LEU A 81 -1.78 -2.46 8.60
C LEU A 81 -3.02 -2.88 9.40
N ALA A 82 -3.89 -3.67 8.77
CA ALA A 82 -5.22 -3.95 9.29
C ALA A 82 -5.30 -5.08 10.33
N ALA A 83 -4.33 -5.99 10.38
CA ALA A 83 -4.41 -7.17 11.27
C ALA A 83 -3.04 -7.78 11.58
N ASP A 84 -2.91 -8.48 12.72
CA ASP A 84 -1.66 -9.08 13.19
C ASP A 84 -1.05 -10.08 12.20
N ASN A 85 -1.87 -10.82 11.45
CA ASN A 85 -1.41 -11.80 10.46
C ASN A 85 -0.84 -11.15 9.18
N LEU A 86 -0.94 -9.82 9.05
CA LEU A 86 -0.36 -9.04 7.97
C LEU A 86 0.98 -8.39 8.35
N LEU A 87 1.48 -8.62 9.55
CA LEU A 87 2.80 -8.13 9.95
C LEU A 87 3.91 -8.64 9.01
N PRO A 88 4.95 -7.82 8.76
CA PRO A 88 6.06 -8.22 7.91
C PRO A 88 6.83 -9.39 8.54
N PHE A 89 7.48 -10.20 7.71
CA PHE A 89 8.33 -11.27 8.19
C PHE A 89 9.47 -10.73 9.07
N GLY A 90 9.71 -11.40 10.20
CA GLY A 90 10.69 -11.00 11.21
C GLY A 90 10.18 -9.98 12.23
N ALA A 91 8.91 -9.57 12.15
CA ALA A 91 8.24 -8.75 13.14
C ALA A 91 6.98 -9.43 13.73
N GLU A 92 6.93 -10.77 13.70
CA GLU A 92 5.78 -11.55 14.18
C GLU A 92 5.56 -11.41 15.69
N ASP A 93 6.55 -10.95 16.45
CA ASP A 93 6.49 -10.67 17.88
C ASP A 93 6.08 -9.21 18.20
N ALA A 94 5.79 -8.40 17.19
CA ALA A 94 5.35 -7.02 17.36
C ALA A 94 3.94 -6.87 18.00
N PRO A 95 2.96 -7.82 17.86
CA PRO A 95 1.67 -7.70 18.54
C PRO A 95 1.85 -7.48 20.05
N GLY A 96 1.09 -6.50 20.61
CA GLY A 96 1.23 -6.09 22.00
C GLY A 96 2.42 -5.15 22.30
N ARG A 97 3.24 -4.82 21.29
CA ARG A 97 4.32 -3.81 21.38
C ARG A 97 4.03 -2.58 20.52
N ILE A 98 3.05 -2.66 19.59
CA ILE A 98 2.67 -1.54 18.75
C ILE A 98 1.96 -0.50 19.62
N ARG A 99 2.55 0.68 19.69
CA ARG A 99 2.05 1.79 20.52
C ARG A 99 0.98 2.61 19.80
N LEU A 100 1.09 2.74 18.48
CA LEU A 100 0.14 3.49 17.64
C LEU A 100 -0.05 2.79 16.30
N ALA A 101 -1.30 2.47 15.98
CA ALA A 101 -1.70 2.06 14.64
C ALA A 101 -2.38 3.25 13.93
N ILE A 102 -2.07 3.46 12.64
CA ILE A 102 -2.72 4.45 11.78
C ILE A 102 -3.24 3.71 10.57
N ASP A 103 -4.57 3.70 10.38
CA ASP A 103 -5.19 2.85 9.37
C ASP A 103 -6.51 3.43 8.83
N HIS A 104 -6.90 2.99 7.65
CA HIS A 104 -8.18 3.34 7.03
C HIS A 104 -9.09 2.12 6.77
N HIS A 105 -8.63 0.91 7.05
CA HIS A 105 -9.43 -0.30 6.82
C HIS A 105 -10.57 -0.46 7.82
N GLY A 106 -11.83 -0.51 7.36
CA GLY A 106 -12.99 -0.73 8.21
C GLY A 106 -12.99 -2.08 8.95
N SER A 107 -12.18 -3.04 8.49
CA SER A 107 -11.97 -4.35 9.11
C SER A 107 -10.76 -4.40 10.05
N HIS A 108 -10.24 -3.24 10.47
CA HIS A 108 -9.06 -3.14 11.34
C HIS A 108 -9.21 -3.97 12.61
N SER A 109 -8.21 -4.79 12.90
CA SER A 109 -8.17 -5.69 14.07
C SER A 109 -6.74 -5.89 14.61
N LEU A 110 -5.80 -5.05 14.19
CA LEU A 110 -4.42 -5.09 14.66
C LEU A 110 -4.34 -4.77 16.16
N THR A 111 -3.55 -5.54 16.89
CA THR A 111 -3.30 -5.33 18.32
C THR A 111 -2.33 -4.19 18.53
N ALA A 112 -2.81 -3.06 19.04
CA ALA A 112 -2.03 -1.86 19.35
C ALA A 112 -2.57 -1.16 20.60
N ASP A 113 -1.72 -0.38 21.32
CA ASP A 113 -2.14 0.40 22.49
C ASP A 113 -3.16 1.48 22.11
N CYS A 114 -2.94 2.13 20.96
CA CYS A 114 -3.81 3.18 20.40
C CYS A 114 -4.00 2.99 18.91
N CYS A 115 -5.16 3.44 18.39
CA CYS A 115 -5.44 3.40 16.97
C CYS A 115 -6.06 4.73 16.49
N LEU A 116 -5.47 5.31 15.43
CA LEU A 116 -6.08 6.36 14.61
C LEU A 116 -6.68 5.68 13.38
N LEU A 117 -7.99 5.45 13.41
CA LEU A 117 -8.73 4.79 12.34
C LEU A 117 -9.73 5.76 11.70
N GLU A 118 -9.62 5.96 10.39
CA GLU A 118 -10.56 6.75 9.59
C GLU A 118 -11.02 5.94 8.37
N ALA A 119 -12.00 5.07 8.58
CA ALA A 119 -12.48 4.13 7.58
C ALA A 119 -13.25 4.76 6.40
N ASP A 120 -13.51 6.05 6.43
CA ASP A 120 -14.11 6.84 5.36
C ASP A 120 -13.08 7.44 4.38
N ARG A 121 -11.78 7.25 4.63
CA ARG A 121 -10.71 7.72 3.76
C ARG A 121 -10.43 6.73 2.64
N ALA A 122 -10.13 7.28 1.47
CA ALA A 122 -9.80 6.46 0.31
C ALA A 122 -8.43 5.77 0.42
N ALA A 123 -7.54 6.29 1.27
CA ALA A 123 -6.19 5.80 1.51
C ALA A 123 -5.70 6.24 2.89
N CYS A 124 -4.85 5.46 3.52
CA CYS A 124 -4.16 5.85 4.75
C CYS A 124 -3.31 7.12 4.53
N GLY A 125 -2.82 7.34 3.31
CA GLY A 125 -2.11 8.56 2.92
C GLY A 125 -2.87 9.86 3.19
N GLU A 126 -4.21 9.88 3.11
CA GLU A 126 -5.02 11.05 3.49
C GLU A 126 -4.98 11.31 5.00
N ILE A 127 -4.91 10.24 5.81
CA ILE A 127 -4.82 10.35 7.27
C ILE A 127 -3.47 10.91 7.65
N ILE A 128 -2.38 10.37 7.08
CA ILE A 128 -1.02 10.86 7.31
C ILE A 128 -0.90 12.33 6.89
N TYR A 129 -1.45 12.72 5.71
CA TYR A 129 -1.45 14.13 5.29
C TYR A 129 -2.09 15.05 6.35
N GLY A 130 -3.29 14.68 6.83
CA GLY A 130 -3.97 15.44 7.89
C GLY A 130 -3.20 15.46 9.21
N LEU A 131 -2.50 14.37 9.54
CA LEU A 131 -1.66 14.28 10.74
C LEU A 131 -0.45 15.21 10.65
N LEU A 132 0.16 15.39 9.46
CA LEU A 132 1.22 16.38 9.26
C LEU A 132 0.75 17.80 9.62
N SER A 133 -0.47 18.17 9.23
CA SER A 133 -1.07 19.47 9.57
C SER A 133 -1.21 19.65 11.08
N GLU A 134 -1.64 18.62 11.82
CA GLU A 134 -1.73 18.63 13.29
C GLU A 134 -0.33 18.72 13.97
N LEU A 135 0.68 18.20 13.31
CA LEU A 135 2.07 18.34 13.74
C LEU A 135 2.64 19.73 13.46
N GLY A 136 1.94 20.57 12.71
CA GLY A 136 2.41 21.88 12.26
C GLY A 136 3.44 21.78 11.12
N MET A 137 3.40 20.69 10.35
CA MET A 137 4.36 20.40 9.28
C MET A 137 3.70 20.47 7.91
N GLN A 138 4.39 21.07 6.95
CA GLN A 138 4.04 20.97 5.54
C GLN A 138 4.92 19.90 4.88
N PRO A 139 4.38 19.10 3.94
CA PRO A 139 5.18 18.18 3.16
C PRO A 139 6.28 18.93 2.40
N ASP A 140 7.52 18.43 2.47
CA ASP A 140 8.51 18.74 1.43
C ASP A 140 8.22 17.88 0.20
N ARG A 141 8.93 18.13 -0.91
CA ARG A 141 8.71 17.42 -2.16
C ARG A 141 8.74 15.90 -2.01
N GLU A 142 9.72 15.37 -1.28
CA GLU A 142 9.88 13.91 -1.15
C GLU A 142 8.77 13.30 -0.27
N THR A 143 8.31 14.04 0.74
CA THR A 143 7.13 13.65 1.54
C THR A 143 5.86 13.75 0.71
N ALA A 144 5.73 14.77 -0.14
CA ALA A 144 4.59 14.93 -1.05
C ALA A 144 4.56 13.83 -2.13
N ASP A 145 5.71 13.46 -2.69
CA ASP A 145 5.85 12.33 -3.62
C ASP A 145 5.35 11.02 -2.95
N ALA A 146 5.78 10.75 -1.71
CA ALA A 146 5.40 9.55 -0.97
C ALA A 146 3.88 9.50 -0.67
N LEU A 147 3.29 10.61 -0.21
CA LEU A 147 1.85 10.68 0.03
C LEU A 147 1.03 10.61 -1.26
N TYR A 148 1.53 11.17 -2.36
CA TYR A 148 0.87 11.01 -3.65
C TYR A 148 0.90 9.56 -4.12
N ILE A 149 2.02 8.84 -3.95
CA ILE A 149 2.12 7.39 -4.24
C ILE A 149 1.07 6.64 -3.42
N ALA A 150 0.97 6.91 -2.11
CA ALA A 150 0.01 6.30 -1.22
C ALA A 150 -1.43 6.43 -1.76
N ILE A 151 -1.86 7.66 -1.96
CA ILE A 151 -3.24 7.96 -2.38
C ILE A 151 -3.51 7.45 -3.81
N ALA A 152 -2.57 7.64 -4.74
CA ALA A 152 -2.76 7.24 -6.12
C ALA A 152 -2.85 5.73 -6.29
N THR A 153 -2.06 4.95 -5.53
CA THR A 153 -2.09 3.49 -5.64
C THR A 153 -3.39 2.90 -5.09
N ASP A 154 -3.86 3.36 -3.95
CA ASP A 154 -5.08 2.85 -3.31
C ASP A 154 -6.38 3.29 -4.01
N THR A 155 -6.29 4.35 -4.80
CA THR A 155 -7.38 4.86 -5.64
C THR A 155 -7.30 4.43 -7.10
N GLY A 156 -6.32 3.57 -7.46
CA GLY A 156 -6.07 3.16 -8.84
C GLY A 156 -5.82 4.35 -9.77
N CYS A 157 -5.01 5.31 -9.33
CA CYS A 157 -4.80 6.60 -9.99
C CYS A 157 -6.12 7.37 -10.15
N PHE A 158 -6.84 7.53 -9.03
CA PHE A 158 -8.11 8.29 -8.91
C PHE A 158 -9.27 7.77 -9.78
N ARG A 159 -9.28 6.45 -10.11
CA ARG A 159 -10.31 5.83 -10.94
C ARG A 159 -11.33 4.99 -10.16
N TYR A 160 -11.01 4.63 -8.90
CA TYR A 160 -11.88 3.75 -8.13
C TYR A 160 -13.00 4.51 -7.42
N SER A 161 -14.03 3.78 -7.01
CA SER A 161 -15.23 4.35 -6.37
C SER A 161 -15.00 4.90 -4.97
N ASN A 162 -13.86 4.59 -4.33
CA ASN A 162 -13.45 5.16 -3.04
C ASN A 162 -12.98 6.61 -3.14
N VAL A 163 -12.72 7.14 -4.34
CA VAL A 163 -12.28 8.53 -4.55
C VAL A 163 -13.36 9.51 -4.11
N THR A 164 -12.98 10.45 -3.26
CA THR A 164 -13.84 11.52 -2.75
C THR A 164 -13.35 12.89 -3.18
N GLY A 165 -14.17 13.93 -2.96
CA GLY A 165 -13.71 15.31 -3.16
C GLY A 165 -12.54 15.69 -2.24
N ASN A 166 -12.43 15.05 -1.06
CA ASN A 166 -11.28 15.23 -0.16
C ASN A 166 -10.01 14.63 -0.76
N THR A 167 -10.08 13.41 -1.29
CA THR A 167 -8.98 12.73 -1.96
C THR A 167 -8.35 13.59 -3.04
N LEU A 168 -9.18 14.22 -3.89
CA LEU A 168 -8.69 15.08 -4.98
C LEU A 168 -8.11 16.42 -4.46
N ARG A 169 -8.67 17.00 -3.37
CA ARG A 169 -8.09 18.20 -2.76
C ARG A 169 -6.72 17.91 -2.16
N VAL A 170 -6.57 16.82 -1.41
CA VAL A 170 -5.29 16.42 -0.86
C VAL A 170 -4.27 16.18 -1.99
N ALA A 171 -4.67 15.50 -3.07
CA ALA A 171 -3.79 15.31 -4.21
C ALA A 171 -3.34 16.64 -4.85
N ALA A 172 -4.25 17.61 -4.99
CA ALA A 172 -3.91 18.95 -5.50
C ALA A 172 -2.92 19.67 -4.58
N GLU A 173 -3.15 19.64 -3.26
CA GLU A 173 -2.25 20.24 -2.28
C GLU A 173 -0.85 19.58 -2.28
N LEU A 174 -0.77 18.26 -2.50
CA LEU A 174 0.51 17.57 -2.66
C LEU A 174 1.25 18.01 -3.93
N ILE A 175 0.53 18.27 -5.03
CA ILE A 175 1.11 18.83 -6.25
C ILE A 175 1.66 20.25 -5.98
N ASP A 176 0.92 21.07 -5.26
CA ASP A 176 1.34 22.41 -4.86
C ASP A 176 2.58 22.37 -3.93
N CYS A 177 2.72 21.32 -3.11
CA CYS A 177 3.93 21.03 -2.32
C CYS A 177 5.09 20.47 -3.16
N GLY A 178 4.92 20.30 -4.48
CA GLY A 178 5.97 19.92 -5.41
C GLY A 178 6.05 18.44 -5.76
N ALA A 179 5.00 17.64 -5.47
CA ALA A 179 4.95 16.24 -5.89
C ALA A 179 5.14 16.09 -7.40
N ASN A 180 6.05 15.22 -7.81
CA ASN A 180 6.38 15.00 -9.21
C ASN A 180 5.53 13.87 -9.80
N ILE A 181 4.27 14.17 -10.08
CA ILE A 181 3.26 13.17 -10.43
C ILE A 181 3.52 12.43 -11.75
N ALA A 182 4.13 13.07 -12.75
CA ALA A 182 4.32 12.45 -14.06
C ALA A 182 5.24 11.21 -14.02
N PRO A 183 6.45 11.24 -13.44
CA PRO A 183 7.27 10.04 -13.32
C PRO A 183 6.67 9.02 -12.34
N ILE A 184 5.94 9.45 -11.29
CA ILE A 184 5.25 8.54 -10.37
C ILE A 184 4.18 7.77 -11.14
N ASN A 185 3.29 8.46 -11.85
CA ASN A 185 2.23 7.81 -12.63
C ASN A 185 2.79 6.89 -13.69
N LYS A 186 3.86 7.31 -14.39
CA LYS A 186 4.55 6.46 -15.35
C LYS A 186 5.09 5.19 -14.71
N LEU A 187 5.74 5.29 -13.54
CA LEU A 187 6.33 4.13 -12.85
C LEU A 187 5.27 3.15 -12.33
N PHE A 188 4.23 3.66 -11.69
CA PHE A 188 3.27 2.82 -10.97
C PHE A 188 2.09 2.34 -11.82
N PHE A 189 1.72 3.07 -12.89
CA PHE A 189 0.49 2.77 -13.64
C PHE A 189 0.68 2.54 -15.13
N ASP A 190 1.67 3.19 -15.77
CA ASP A 190 1.81 3.13 -17.23
C ASP A 190 2.89 2.17 -17.69
N THR A 191 3.94 1.94 -16.87
CA THR A 191 5.06 1.10 -17.26
C THR A 191 4.82 -0.34 -16.84
N LYS A 192 4.92 -1.26 -17.82
CA LYS A 192 4.90 -2.70 -17.58
C LYS A 192 6.19 -3.32 -18.11
N SER A 193 6.71 -4.30 -17.39
CA SER A 193 7.82 -5.11 -17.89
C SER A 193 7.40 -5.92 -19.12
N PHE A 194 8.37 -6.30 -19.96
CA PHE A 194 8.07 -7.18 -21.09
C PHE A 194 7.60 -8.57 -20.62
N ALA A 195 8.08 -9.02 -19.46
CA ALA A 195 7.62 -10.24 -18.80
C ALA A 195 6.13 -10.13 -18.44
N ARG A 196 5.72 -9.02 -17.84
CA ARG A 196 4.30 -8.74 -17.52
C ARG A 196 3.43 -8.74 -18.79
N LEU A 197 3.84 -8.11 -19.88
CA LEU A 197 3.09 -8.09 -21.13
C LEU A 197 2.92 -9.50 -21.72
N LYS A 198 3.97 -10.34 -21.66
CA LYS A 198 3.87 -11.75 -22.08
C LYS A 198 2.90 -12.55 -21.20
N LEU A 199 2.91 -12.29 -19.88
CA LEU A 199 1.97 -12.91 -18.96
C LEU A 199 0.52 -12.51 -19.27
N GLU A 200 0.26 -11.22 -19.51
CA GLU A 200 -1.08 -10.73 -19.88
C GLU A 200 -1.57 -11.34 -21.20
N ALA A 201 -0.68 -11.54 -22.19
CA ALA A 201 -1.02 -12.22 -23.44
C ALA A 201 -1.44 -13.68 -23.19
N ARG A 202 -0.74 -14.43 -22.32
CA ARG A 202 -1.13 -15.80 -21.94
C ARG A 202 -2.46 -15.81 -21.18
N LEU A 203 -2.64 -14.88 -20.24
CA LEU A 203 -3.89 -14.75 -19.49
C LEU A 203 -5.06 -14.47 -20.42
N THR A 204 -4.90 -13.57 -21.41
CA THR A 204 -5.93 -13.27 -22.39
C THR A 204 -6.39 -14.54 -23.11
N GLY A 205 -5.47 -15.41 -23.51
CA GLY A 205 -5.78 -16.68 -24.15
C GLY A 205 -6.40 -17.74 -23.23
N SER A 206 -6.35 -17.55 -21.92
CA SER A 206 -6.85 -18.50 -20.91
C SER A 206 -8.15 -18.04 -20.22
N VAL A 207 -8.69 -16.88 -20.60
CA VAL A 207 -9.95 -16.41 -20.01
C VAL A 207 -11.12 -17.23 -20.50
N GLU A 208 -11.90 -17.71 -19.54
CA GLU A 208 -13.19 -18.35 -19.79
C GLU A 208 -14.32 -17.42 -19.36
N LEU A 209 -15.31 -17.23 -20.24
CA LEU A 209 -16.47 -16.37 -19.95
C LEU A 209 -17.71 -17.21 -19.65
N TYR A 210 -18.40 -16.85 -18.57
CA TYR A 210 -19.62 -17.51 -18.09
C TYR A 210 -20.75 -16.50 -17.91
N ALA A 211 -21.96 -17.01 -17.67
CA ALA A 211 -23.15 -16.21 -17.40
C ALA A 211 -23.41 -15.13 -18.47
N GLY A 212 -23.31 -15.51 -19.76
CA GLY A 212 -23.52 -14.57 -20.85
C GLY A 212 -22.43 -13.48 -20.97
N GLY A 213 -21.22 -13.77 -20.51
CA GLY A 213 -20.08 -12.84 -20.54
C GLY A 213 -19.91 -11.98 -19.26
N LYS A 214 -20.80 -12.13 -18.29
CA LYS A 214 -20.75 -11.33 -17.04
C LYS A 214 -19.70 -11.81 -16.03
N VAL A 215 -19.25 -13.05 -16.11
CA VAL A 215 -18.25 -13.64 -15.25
C VAL A 215 -17.05 -14.06 -16.08
N GLY A 216 -15.88 -13.50 -15.78
CA GLY A 216 -14.61 -13.87 -16.40
C GLY A 216 -13.74 -14.62 -15.40
N ILE A 217 -13.26 -15.81 -15.76
CA ILE A 217 -12.34 -16.62 -14.96
C ILE A 217 -11.04 -16.76 -15.71
N CYS A 218 -9.92 -16.53 -15.03
CA CYS A 218 -8.60 -16.85 -15.54
C CYS A 218 -7.77 -17.59 -14.50
N THR A 219 -6.95 -18.52 -14.96
CA THR A 219 -6.06 -19.31 -14.13
C THR A 219 -4.61 -18.90 -14.40
N LEU A 220 -3.85 -18.70 -13.34
CA LEU A 220 -2.43 -18.37 -13.38
C LEU A 220 -1.62 -19.55 -12.80
N PRO A 221 -1.13 -20.45 -13.66
CA PRO A 221 -0.25 -21.55 -13.26
C PRO A 221 1.09 -21.02 -12.73
N LYS A 222 1.62 -21.66 -11.68
CA LYS A 222 2.95 -21.33 -11.14
C LYS A 222 4.06 -21.46 -12.18
N ALA A 223 3.93 -22.44 -13.10
CA ALA A 223 4.88 -22.65 -14.18
C ALA A 223 5.09 -21.40 -15.06
N TRP A 224 4.04 -20.61 -15.33
CA TRP A 224 4.16 -19.40 -16.15
C TRP A 224 5.00 -18.32 -15.47
N LEU A 225 4.98 -18.24 -14.12
CA LEU A 225 5.80 -17.29 -13.37
C LEU A 225 7.28 -17.61 -13.55
N THR A 226 7.64 -18.89 -13.48
CA THR A 226 9.02 -19.36 -13.66
C THR A 226 9.49 -19.20 -15.11
N GLU A 227 8.70 -19.66 -16.08
CA GLU A 227 9.04 -19.62 -17.52
C GLU A 227 9.22 -18.19 -18.05
N LEU A 228 8.44 -17.26 -17.56
CA LEU A 228 8.48 -15.85 -17.99
C LEU A 228 9.37 -14.98 -17.11
N HIS A 229 10.01 -15.56 -16.09
CA HIS A 229 10.81 -14.82 -15.09
C HIS A 229 10.04 -13.66 -14.45
N ILE A 230 8.80 -13.94 -14.01
CA ILE A 230 7.89 -12.96 -13.43
C ILE A 230 8.34 -12.57 -12.02
N SER A 231 8.50 -11.29 -11.78
CA SER A 231 8.78 -10.72 -10.45
C SER A 231 7.51 -10.50 -9.64
N GLU A 232 7.65 -10.22 -8.33
CA GLU A 232 6.51 -9.81 -7.49
C GLU A 232 5.88 -8.50 -7.99
N ASP A 233 6.67 -7.54 -8.50
CA ASP A 233 6.16 -6.32 -9.14
C ASP A 233 5.29 -6.63 -10.37
N ASP A 234 5.61 -7.67 -11.12
CA ASP A 234 4.88 -8.05 -12.34
C ASP A 234 3.50 -8.66 -12.04
N ILE A 235 3.28 -9.22 -10.86
CA ILE A 235 1.99 -9.80 -10.46
C ILE A 235 1.14 -8.87 -9.60
N ASP A 236 1.67 -7.70 -9.28
CA ASP A 236 0.88 -6.68 -8.63
C ASP A 236 -0.36 -6.34 -9.48
N SER A 237 -1.51 -6.16 -8.82
CA SER A 237 -2.82 -5.88 -9.44
C SER A 237 -3.33 -6.91 -10.48
N ILE A 238 -2.60 -8.02 -10.75
CA ILE A 238 -3.01 -9.03 -11.75
C ILE A 238 -4.38 -9.66 -11.45
N SER A 239 -4.78 -9.68 -10.20
CA SER A 239 -6.07 -10.25 -9.77
C SER A 239 -7.29 -9.56 -10.38
N GLY A 240 -7.13 -8.33 -10.86
CA GLY A 240 -8.17 -7.58 -11.57
C GLY A 240 -8.24 -7.85 -13.07
N PHE A 241 -7.37 -8.70 -13.62
CA PHE A 241 -7.21 -8.86 -15.08
C PHE A 241 -8.52 -9.20 -15.80
N ALA A 242 -9.23 -10.24 -15.37
CA ALA A 242 -10.47 -10.66 -16.03
C ALA A 242 -11.59 -9.60 -15.94
N ARG A 243 -11.60 -8.77 -14.89
CA ARG A 243 -12.58 -7.69 -14.73
C ARG A 243 -12.38 -6.54 -15.74
N SER A 244 -11.20 -6.41 -16.35
CA SER A 244 -10.93 -5.37 -17.35
C SER A 244 -11.54 -5.67 -18.74
N ILE A 245 -12.17 -6.84 -18.89
CA ILE A 245 -12.83 -7.25 -20.14
C ILE A 245 -14.21 -6.61 -20.19
N GLU A 246 -14.57 -6.05 -21.35
CA GLU A 246 -15.87 -5.43 -21.57
C GLU A 246 -17.03 -6.41 -21.27
N GLY A 247 -18.01 -5.95 -20.50
CA GLY A 247 -19.18 -6.75 -20.10
C GLY A 247 -18.97 -7.65 -18.88
N VAL A 248 -17.72 -7.82 -18.41
CA VAL A 248 -17.45 -8.61 -17.19
C VAL A 248 -17.76 -7.82 -15.94
N GLU A 249 -18.71 -8.28 -15.15
CA GLU A 249 -19.11 -7.73 -13.85
C GLU A 249 -18.30 -8.35 -12.70
N ILE A 250 -17.96 -9.65 -12.82
CA ILE A 250 -17.21 -10.42 -11.82
C ILE A 250 -15.98 -11.03 -12.47
N GLY A 251 -14.80 -10.59 -12.06
CA GLY A 251 -13.52 -11.17 -12.45
C GLY A 251 -12.98 -12.10 -11.37
N ILE A 252 -12.63 -13.33 -11.75
CA ILE A 252 -12.05 -14.34 -10.86
C ILE A 252 -10.66 -14.71 -11.37
N MET A 253 -9.65 -14.59 -10.51
CA MET A 253 -8.31 -15.08 -10.76
C MET A 253 -8.04 -16.27 -9.84
N ILE A 254 -7.67 -17.41 -10.41
CA ILE A 254 -7.22 -18.59 -9.68
C ILE A 254 -5.70 -18.68 -9.88
N ARG A 255 -4.94 -18.35 -8.84
CA ARG A 255 -3.48 -18.44 -8.87
C ARG A 255 -3.02 -19.71 -8.17
N GLU A 256 -2.27 -20.53 -8.86
CA GLU A 256 -1.59 -21.68 -8.26
C GLU A 256 -0.52 -21.19 -7.27
N VAL A 257 -0.55 -21.74 -6.03
CA VAL A 257 0.42 -21.50 -4.97
C VAL A 257 1.11 -22.81 -4.57
N GLU A 258 2.03 -22.74 -3.61
CA GLU A 258 2.75 -23.93 -3.16
C GLU A 258 1.84 -25.01 -2.61
N GLY A 259 2.24 -26.27 -2.75
CA GLY A 259 1.49 -27.44 -2.26
C GLY A 259 0.28 -27.82 -3.12
N GLY A 260 0.19 -27.36 -4.37
CA GLY A 260 -0.91 -27.70 -5.28
C GLY A 260 -2.23 -27.00 -4.90
N MET A 261 -2.18 -25.96 -4.08
CA MET A 261 -3.35 -25.16 -3.70
C MET A 261 -3.57 -24.01 -4.69
N GLY A 262 -4.80 -23.52 -4.77
CA GLY A 262 -5.19 -22.35 -5.54
C GLY A 262 -5.58 -21.18 -4.64
N LYS A 263 -4.97 -20.00 -4.82
CA LYS A 263 -5.47 -18.75 -4.25
C LYS A 263 -6.51 -18.16 -5.19
N ILE A 264 -7.75 -18.02 -4.71
CA ILE A 264 -8.83 -17.38 -5.46
C ILE A 264 -8.90 -15.91 -5.08
N SER A 265 -8.87 -15.04 -6.09
CA SER A 265 -9.11 -13.61 -5.95
C SER A 265 -10.34 -13.24 -6.75
N LEU A 266 -11.30 -12.58 -6.11
CA LEU A 266 -12.54 -12.14 -6.72
C LEU A 266 -12.56 -10.61 -6.75
N ARG A 267 -12.94 -10.05 -7.89
CA ARG A 267 -13.09 -8.60 -8.09
C ARG A 267 -14.43 -8.35 -8.78
N THR A 268 -15.19 -7.43 -8.23
CA THR A 268 -16.49 -7.01 -8.78
C THR A 268 -16.43 -5.57 -9.29
N SER A 269 -17.25 -5.25 -10.29
CA SER A 269 -17.53 -3.86 -10.62
C SER A 269 -18.56 -3.32 -9.61
N PRO A 270 -18.41 -2.10 -9.10
CA PRO A 270 -19.50 -1.45 -8.37
C PRO A 270 -20.68 -1.27 -9.32
N ASN A 271 -21.87 -1.65 -8.87
CA ASN A 271 -23.13 -1.38 -9.58
C ASN A 271 -23.51 0.06 -9.41
#